data_a7e4ce90ebd0a7430b71a29fd2a114f3
#
_entry.id   a7e4ce90ebd0a7430b71a29fd2a114f3
#
_cell.length_a   1.000
_cell.length_b   1.000
_cell.length_c   1.000
_cell.angle_alpha   90.00
_cell.angle_beta   90.00
_cell.angle_gamma   90.00
#
_symmetry.space_group_name_H-M   'P 1'
#
loop_
_entity.id
_entity.type
_entity.pdbx_description
1 polymer ?
#
loop_
_entity_poly.entity_id
_entity_poly.type
_entity_poly.pdbx_seq_one_letter_code
_entity_poly.pdbx_strand_id
1 'polypeptide(L)'
;MIRKFIFVTLYMVFVLAIIVGVVGGIEYYAYLKIKDSPVGQAYKGRDMDLARRSSQTVAPQYGYEPTPGFAAVRNTKLGNAFEYINEQSFKDFEDTPIDKPKDEYRVIVTGASVVYGRGPVPPSDAICDYYEVTFRWTIPHIIQELMNSDPEIRRKLDGKKVRVINAGVAGFVYQNNLMRYLAKLRLYNPDLIISLDGANEVHTVARPLKDWNYFSEGPYFEVITEVMDMGPKGLLNYVTLWLKRNTYFFTWLAMNKGEGPGILMEDRGFAAHPQDPTPEMMEYLRSNVRQVSDVMAIYHSALVSDNVPHVFALQPMFRNCKKERTPIEQEIEKITGMEKIGFYDARMTYNELVNQVKTRGKEINFEVVDLSTIFDKTHEWVFTDWCHLTNGANYVIAKALVNEVKQRIFGLSLNSSDKLLDPLDSYFADYAKEAKVTVSGKPRDDGLNILKGYPSGTGMKIDPVPDGVVVDLGKALPVSRLRIVWGSAQAVPKSWKLEISEDGKNWKDWLKVNKTNTDPYDQWPGFEYYAGIETPARFVRYLQEPDGNEIYLRQLSLFR
;
A
#
# COMPACT_ATOMS: atom_id res chain seq x y z
N MET A 1 -52.24 42.89 16.61
CA MET A 1 -51.71 41.62 16.12
C MET A 1 -50.32 41.79 15.49
N ILE A 2 -50.11 42.67 14.56
CA ILE A 2 -48.85 42.90 13.83
C ILE A 2 -47.68 43.23 14.78
N ARG A 3 -47.82 44.12 15.78
CA ARG A 3 -46.74 44.45 16.73
C ARG A 3 -46.28 43.23 17.57
N LYS A 4 -47.19 42.35 17.97
CA LYS A 4 -46.84 41.13 18.70
C LYS A 4 -46.08 40.14 17.79
N PHE A 5 -46.47 40.02 16.53
CA PHE A 5 -45.81 39.19 15.55
C PHE A 5 -44.38 39.69 15.30
N ILE A 6 -44.18 40.98 15.05
CA ILE A 6 -42.86 41.59 14.85
C ILE A 6 -41.97 41.37 16.08
N PHE A 7 -42.49 41.56 17.28
CA PHE A 7 -41.71 41.34 18.51
C PHE A 7 -41.28 39.89 18.67
N VAL A 8 -42.16 38.93 18.42
CA VAL A 8 -41.86 37.52 18.49
C VAL A 8 -40.80 37.13 17.44
N THR A 9 -40.93 37.67 16.23
CA THR A 9 -39.95 37.41 15.16
C THR A 9 -38.58 37.99 15.52
N LEU A 10 -38.50 39.22 16.00
CA LEU A 10 -37.25 39.84 16.43
C LEU A 10 -36.62 39.10 17.61
N TYR A 11 -37.44 38.65 18.58
CA TYR A 11 -36.96 37.83 19.69
C TYR A 11 -36.39 36.48 19.20
N MET A 12 -37.08 35.82 18.28
CA MET A 12 -36.59 34.57 17.68
C MET A 12 -35.28 34.76 16.93
N VAL A 13 -35.16 35.85 16.14
CA VAL A 13 -33.91 36.18 15.41
C VAL A 13 -32.79 36.49 16.42
N PHE A 14 -33.06 37.20 17.49
CA PHE A 14 -32.08 37.49 18.54
C PHE A 14 -31.59 36.21 19.25
N VAL A 15 -32.50 35.31 19.62
CA VAL A 15 -32.17 34.03 20.25
C VAL A 15 -31.35 33.16 19.28
N LEU A 16 -31.72 33.10 18.01
CA LEU A 16 -31.00 32.39 16.98
C LEU A 16 -29.57 32.96 16.80
N ALA A 17 -29.44 34.29 16.80
CA ALA A 17 -28.13 34.94 16.70
C ALA A 17 -27.20 34.58 17.89
N ILE A 18 -27.77 34.52 19.12
CA ILE A 18 -27.00 34.06 20.29
C ILE A 18 -26.56 32.60 20.12
N ILE A 19 -27.48 31.72 19.73
CA ILE A 19 -27.16 30.30 19.52
C ILE A 19 -26.05 30.15 18.46
N VAL A 20 -26.16 30.82 17.31
CA VAL A 20 -25.14 30.81 16.26
C VAL A 20 -23.80 31.36 16.76
N GLY A 21 -23.84 32.46 17.56
CA GLY A 21 -22.64 33.04 18.16
C GLY A 21 -21.93 32.09 19.13
N VAL A 22 -22.69 31.42 20.00
CA VAL A 22 -22.16 30.46 20.98
C VAL A 22 -21.59 29.21 20.25
N VAL A 23 -22.37 28.64 19.34
CA VAL A 23 -21.93 27.47 18.56
C VAL A 23 -20.69 27.81 17.72
N GLY A 24 -20.72 28.97 17.04
CA GLY A 24 -19.56 29.44 16.26
C GLY A 24 -18.32 29.69 17.12
N GLY A 25 -18.51 30.22 18.35
CA GLY A 25 -17.41 30.38 19.30
C GLY A 25 -16.81 29.07 19.80
N ILE A 26 -17.65 28.07 20.06
CA ILE A 26 -17.21 26.72 20.45
C ILE A 26 -16.45 26.04 19.28
N GLU A 27 -16.99 26.11 18.09
CA GLU A 27 -16.35 25.57 16.88
C GLU A 27 -15.01 26.25 16.60
N TYR A 28 -14.94 27.58 16.69
CA TYR A 28 -13.72 28.34 16.52
C TYR A 28 -12.68 28.00 17.60
N TYR A 29 -13.08 27.84 18.84
CA TYR A 29 -12.19 27.40 19.91
C TYR A 29 -11.62 26.00 19.64
N ALA A 30 -12.47 25.06 19.23
CA ALA A 30 -12.05 23.71 18.88
C ALA A 30 -11.10 23.71 17.67
N TYR A 31 -11.38 24.51 16.64
CA TYR A 31 -10.47 24.75 15.52
C TYR A 31 -9.08 25.22 16.00
N LEU A 32 -9.02 26.20 16.91
CA LEU A 32 -7.74 26.69 17.44
C LEU A 32 -6.96 25.59 18.18
N LYS A 33 -7.64 24.63 18.80
CA LYS A 33 -7.01 23.50 19.50
C LYS A 33 -6.50 22.42 18.53
N ILE A 34 -7.16 22.26 17.38
CA ILE A 34 -6.79 21.25 16.38
C ILE A 34 -5.74 21.78 15.40
N LYS A 35 -5.77 23.07 15.05
CA LYS A 35 -4.96 23.65 13.95
C LYS A 35 -3.46 23.43 14.07
N ASP A 36 -2.93 23.35 15.29
CA ASP A 36 -1.49 23.16 15.56
C ASP A 36 -1.16 21.70 15.92
N SER A 37 -2.16 20.81 15.93
CA SER A 37 -1.94 19.37 16.10
C SER A 37 -1.35 18.74 14.83
N PRO A 38 -0.73 17.54 14.91
CA PRO A 38 -0.30 16.81 13.72
C PRO A 38 -1.42 16.63 12.69
N VAL A 39 -2.65 16.46 13.16
CA VAL A 39 -3.86 16.39 12.32
C VAL A 39 -4.11 17.74 11.65
N GLY A 40 -4.06 18.86 12.39
CA GLY A 40 -4.27 20.20 11.85
C GLY A 40 -3.12 20.66 10.92
N GLN A 41 -1.88 20.26 11.19
CA GLN A 41 -0.75 20.58 10.32
C GLN A 41 -0.76 19.76 9.02
N ALA A 42 -1.21 18.50 9.08
CA ALA A 42 -1.45 17.69 7.87
C ALA A 42 -2.48 18.36 6.93
N TYR A 43 -3.32 19.24 7.46
CA TYR A 43 -4.37 19.93 6.74
C TYR A 43 -4.06 21.39 6.38
N LYS A 44 -2.88 21.90 6.77
CA LYS A 44 -2.50 23.29 6.52
C LYS A 44 -2.29 23.52 5.02
N GLY A 45 -3.19 24.27 4.41
CA GLY A 45 -3.15 24.65 2.99
C GLY A 45 -4.01 23.80 2.06
N ARG A 46 -4.85 22.90 2.57
CA ARG A 46 -5.77 22.11 1.78
C ARG A 46 -7.23 22.44 2.05
N ASP A 47 -8.04 22.16 1.03
CA ASP A 47 -9.48 22.18 1.14
C ASP A 47 -9.92 21.28 2.32
N MET A 48 -10.60 21.89 3.30
CA MET A 48 -11.05 21.20 4.50
C MET A 48 -12.03 20.06 4.19
N ASP A 49 -12.68 20.10 3.02
CA ASP A 49 -13.52 18.99 2.56
C ASP A 49 -12.71 17.73 2.24
N LEU A 50 -11.53 17.88 1.65
CA LEU A 50 -10.61 16.76 1.42
C LEU A 50 -10.07 16.17 2.73
N ALA A 51 -9.77 17.02 3.71
CA ALA A 51 -9.28 16.60 5.02
C ALA A 51 -10.34 15.84 5.85
N ARG A 52 -11.61 16.14 5.64
CA ARG A 52 -12.76 15.51 6.30
C ARG A 52 -13.22 14.25 5.58
N ARG A 53 -12.82 14.04 4.34
CA ARG A 53 -13.13 12.81 3.61
C ARG A 53 -12.40 11.65 4.26
N SER A 54 -13.13 10.60 4.52
CA SER A 54 -12.52 9.32 4.87
C SER A 54 -11.70 8.81 3.69
N SER A 55 -10.59 8.15 3.96
CA SER A 55 -9.81 7.45 2.92
C SER A 55 -10.61 6.34 2.22
N GLN A 56 -11.78 6.02 2.73
CA GLN A 56 -12.69 5.01 2.19
C GLN A 56 -14.10 5.57 2.10
N THR A 57 -14.84 5.17 1.09
CA THR A 57 -16.25 5.49 0.86
C THR A 57 -17.09 4.22 0.77
N VAL A 58 -18.39 4.35 1.03
CA VAL A 58 -19.32 3.23 0.97
C VAL A 58 -19.53 2.80 -0.48
N ALA A 59 -19.44 1.50 -0.73
CA ALA A 59 -19.77 0.86 -1.98
C ALA A 59 -20.78 -0.27 -1.68
N PRO A 60 -22.10 -0.03 -1.83
CA PRO A 60 -23.14 -0.96 -1.36
C PRO A 60 -23.04 -2.37 -1.91
N GLN A 61 -22.43 -2.54 -3.09
CA GLN A 61 -22.31 -3.84 -3.76
C GLN A 61 -21.23 -4.74 -3.14
N TYR A 62 -20.19 -4.14 -2.51
CA TYR A 62 -19.04 -4.88 -1.96
C TYR A 62 -18.48 -4.28 -0.66
N GLY A 63 -19.27 -3.44 0.01
CA GLY A 63 -18.98 -2.84 1.31
C GLY A 63 -18.38 -1.44 1.20
N TYR A 64 -17.15 -1.29 0.79
CA TYR A 64 -16.44 -0.01 0.70
C TYR A 64 -15.32 -0.05 -0.33
N GLU A 65 -14.83 1.12 -0.70
CA GLU A 65 -13.65 1.26 -1.56
C GLU A 65 -12.84 2.52 -1.19
N PRO A 66 -11.61 2.67 -1.70
CA PRO A 66 -10.88 3.92 -1.55
C PRO A 66 -11.68 5.10 -2.13
N THR A 67 -11.69 6.23 -1.43
CA THR A 67 -12.46 7.40 -1.85
C THR A 67 -11.88 8.01 -3.13
N PRO A 68 -12.67 8.16 -4.20
CA PRO A 68 -12.21 8.78 -5.46
C PRO A 68 -11.61 10.16 -5.23
N GLY A 69 -10.50 10.46 -5.90
CA GLY A 69 -9.79 11.73 -5.78
C GLY A 69 -9.22 12.00 -4.37
N PHE A 70 -9.17 10.99 -3.50
CA PHE A 70 -8.60 11.16 -2.16
C PHE A 70 -7.08 11.33 -2.25
N ALA A 71 -6.60 12.37 -1.58
CA ALA A 71 -5.18 12.62 -1.44
C ALA A 71 -4.83 12.91 0.02
N ALA A 72 -3.86 12.22 0.57
CA ALA A 72 -3.39 12.46 1.93
C ALA A 72 -1.88 12.68 1.95
N VAL A 73 -1.45 13.67 2.72
CA VAL A 73 -0.04 13.85 3.07
C VAL A 73 0.14 13.35 4.48
N ARG A 74 1.04 12.42 4.66
CA ARG A 74 1.48 11.99 5.99
C ARG A 74 2.82 12.60 6.28
N ASN A 75 2.90 13.40 7.35
CA ASN A 75 4.18 13.88 7.86
C ASN A 75 4.92 12.70 8.47
N THR A 76 6.05 12.35 7.89
CA THR A 76 6.99 11.39 8.46
C THR A 76 8.24 12.14 8.91
N LYS A 77 9.08 11.54 9.75
CA LYS A 77 10.40 12.14 10.10
C LYS A 77 11.30 12.32 8.88
N LEU A 78 11.00 11.60 7.80
CA LEU A 78 11.78 11.59 6.56
C LEU A 78 11.24 12.57 5.51
N GLY A 79 10.14 13.21 5.79
CA GLY A 79 9.43 14.06 4.84
C GLY A 79 7.94 13.72 4.79
N ASN A 80 7.27 14.20 3.77
CA ASN A 80 5.85 13.95 3.58
C ASN A 80 5.65 12.72 2.71
N ALA A 81 4.99 11.70 3.23
CA ALA A 81 4.46 10.61 2.42
C ALA A 81 3.14 11.02 1.79
N PHE A 82 2.94 10.63 0.57
CA PHE A 82 1.77 11.01 -0.19
C PHE A 82 0.99 9.78 -0.64
N GLU A 83 -0.31 9.77 -0.31
CA GLU A 83 -1.25 8.74 -0.76
C GLU A 83 -2.24 9.37 -1.72
N TYR A 84 -2.39 8.78 -2.89
CA TYR A 84 -3.36 9.24 -3.88
C TYR A 84 -4.22 8.10 -4.40
N ILE A 85 -5.50 8.40 -4.51
CA ILE A 85 -6.51 7.54 -5.11
C ILE A 85 -7.08 8.29 -6.31
N ASN A 86 -7.02 7.67 -7.48
CA ASN A 86 -7.56 8.28 -8.70
C ASN A 86 -9.10 8.35 -8.67
N GLU A 87 -9.69 9.00 -9.67
CA GLU A 87 -11.15 9.18 -9.76
C GLU A 87 -11.92 7.85 -9.90
N GLN A 88 -11.24 6.76 -10.20
CA GLN A 88 -11.82 5.42 -10.29
C GLN A 88 -11.63 4.58 -9.03
N SER A 89 -11.20 5.16 -7.90
CA SER A 89 -10.96 4.47 -6.62
C SER A 89 -9.83 3.44 -6.66
N PHE A 90 -8.84 3.64 -7.52
CA PHE A 90 -7.62 2.86 -7.53
C PHE A 90 -6.46 3.64 -6.93
N LYS A 91 -5.54 2.94 -6.26
CA LYS A 91 -4.32 3.57 -5.77
C LYS A 91 -3.35 3.78 -6.92
N ASP A 92 -3.54 4.87 -7.63
CA ASP A 92 -2.80 5.24 -8.82
C ASP A 92 -2.81 6.76 -8.99
N PHE A 93 -1.80 7.28 -9.68
CA PHE A 93 -1.71 8.69 -10.03
C PHE A 93 -2.49 9.02 -11.30
N GLU A 94 -2.53 8.08 -12.21
CA GLU A 94 -3.23 8.24 -13.48
C GLU A 94 -4.63 7.68 -13.37
N ASP A 95 -5.58 8.39 -13.98
CA ASP A 95 -6.92 7.86 -14.16
C ASP A 95 -6.90 6.62 -15.05
N THR A 96 -7.79 5.71 -14.77
CA THR A 96 -7.93 4.47 -15.51
C THR A 96 -9.21 4.52 -16.33
N PRO A 97 -9.14 4.75 -17.65
CA PRO A 97 -10.33 4.76 -18.48
C PRO A 97 -10.97 3.37 -18.53
N ILE A 98 -12.30 3.32 -18.54
CA ILE A 98 -13.04 2.05 -18.74
C ILE A 98 -12.68 1.47 -20.11
N ASP A 99 -12.73 2.30 -21.15
CA ASP A 99 -12.32 1.90 -22.49
C ASP A 99 -10.80 1.64 -22.52
N LYS A 100 -10.44 0.38 -22.70
CA LYS A 100 -9.03 -0.03 -22.73
C LYS A 100 -8.37 0.40 -24.06
N PRO A 101 -7.23 1.11 -24.01
CA PRO A 101 -6.42 1.40 -25.21
C PRO A 101 -6.04 0.11 -25.95
N LYS A 102 -5.96 0.17 -27.29
CA LYS A 102 -5.65 -1.02 -28.12
C LYS A 102 -4.23 -1.55 -27.93
N ASP A 103 -3.31 -0.68 -27.56
CA ASP A 103 -1.91 -0.96 -27.30
C ASP A 103 -1.63 -1.28 -25.82
N GLU A 104 -2.68 -1.47 -25.01
CA GLU A 104 -2.58 -1.82 -23.59
C GLU A 104 -2.88 -3.30 -23.34
N TYR A 105 -2.05 -3.94 -22.51
CA TYR A 105 -2.33 -5.20 -21.82
C TYR A 105 -2.65 -4.87 -20.37
N ARG A 106 -3.91 -5.04 -20.00
CA ARG A 106 -4.43 -4.59 -18.69
C ARG A 106 -4.42 -5.72 -17.68
N VAL A 107 -3.64 -5.54 -16.63
CA VAL A 107 -3.60 -6.42 -15.47
C VAL A 107 -4.29 -5.71 -14.30
N ILE A 108 -5.16 -6.40 -13.57
CA ILE A 108 -5.71 -5.89 -12.32
C ILE A 108 -5.18 -6.76 -11.18
N VAL A 109 -4.58 -6.15 -10.17
CA VAL A 109 -4.15 -6.86 -8.96
C VAL A 109 -5.16 -6.58 -7.85
N THR A 110 -5.84 -7.63 -7.40
CA THR A 110 -6.79 -7.60 -6.29
C THR A 110 -6.16 -8.15 -5.02
N GLY A 111 -6.68 -7.74 -3.88
CA GLY A 111 -6.21 -8.16 -2.57
C GLY A 111 -6.54 -7.14 -1.49
N ALA A 112 -5.94 -7.34 -0.34
CA ALA A 112 -6.15 -6.51 0.83
C ALA A 112 -5.11 -5.37 0.96
N SER A 113 -4.78 -5.03 2.20
CA SER A 113 -3.86 -3.95 2.55
C SER A 113 -2.43 -4.14 2.03
N VAL A 114 -1.97 -5.38 1.86
CA VAL A 114 -0.66 -5.69 1.28
C VAL A 114 -0.60 -5.27 -0.19
N VAL A 115 -1.63 -5.58 -0.98
CA VAL A 115 -1.75 -5.14 -2.38
C VAL A 115 -1.96 -3.63 -2.46
N TYR A 116 -2.84 -3.10 -1.62
CA TYR A 116 -3.05 -1.64 -1.49
C TYR A 116 -1.74 -0.93 -1.17
N GLY A 117 -0.82 -1.63 -0.50
CA GLY A 117 0.47 -1.12 -0.10
C GLY A 117 0.38 -0.33 1.20
N ARG A 118 -0.34 -0.78 2.21
CA ARG A 118 -0.22 -0.29 3.57
C ARG A 118 0.94 -0.98 4.27
N GLY A 119 1.76 -0.16 4.94
CA GLY A 119 2.65 -0.62 5.99
C GLY A 119 2.22 0.05 7.30
N PRO A 120 2.28 -0.62 8.45
CA PRO A 120 1.96 -0.01 9.73
C PRO A 120 3.06 0.95 10.16
N VAL A 121 2.70 1.79 11.16
CA VAL A 121 3.64 2.65 11.85
C VAL A 121 4.50 1.80 12.78
N PRO A 122 5.82 1.59 12.54
CA PRO A 122 6.64 0.90 13.50
C PRO A 122 6.76 1.69 14.79
N PRO A 123 7.00 0.97 15.87
CA PRO A 123 7.07 1.57 17.20
C PRO A 123 8.31 2.39 17.47
N SER A 124 9.33 2.36 16.60
CA SER A 124 10.58 3.09 16.82
C SER A 124 10.93 4.04 15.70
N ASP A 125 11.56 5.14 16.08
CA ASP A 125 12.01 6.22 15.20
C ASP A 125 12.99 5.80 14.09
N ALA A 126 13.64 4.65 14.25
CA ALA A 126 14.63 4.14 13.31
C ALA A 126 14.02 3.48 12.07
N ILE A 127 12.73 3.23 12.08
CA ILE A 127 12.03 2.36 11.12
C ILE A 127 11.16 3.16 10.15
N CYS A 128 11.17 4.48 10.25
CA CYS A 128 10.32 5.40 9.47
C CYS A 128 10.45 5.32 7.95
N ASP A 129 11.45 4.64 7.41
CA ASP A 129 11.66 4.45 5.98
C ASP A 129 10.55 3.65 5.28
N TYR A 130 9.70 2.95 6.04
CA TYR A 130 8.75 1.98 5.50
C TYR A 130 7.30 2.45 5.45
N TYR A 131 7.05 3.65 5.97
CA TYR A 131 5.72 4.24 5.99
C TYR A 131 5.21 4.68 4.67
N GLU A 132 6.14 4.95 3.83
CA GLU A 132 5.86 5.56 2.59
C GLU A 132 5.54 4.49 1.60
N VAL A 133 4.33 4.06 1.67
CA VAL A 133 3.78 3.28 0.60
C VAL A 133 3.52 4.22 -0.54
N THR A 134 4.59 4.66 -1.11
CA THR A 134 4.49 5.34 -2.37
C THR A 134 3.88 4.37 -3.37
N PHE A 135 3.13 4.88 -4.30
CA PHE A 135 2.58 4.11 -5.41
C PHE A 135 3.64 3.18 -6.05
N ARG A 136 4.87 3.66 -6.24
CA ARG A 136 5.96 2.89 -6.89
C ARG A 136 6.48 1.71 -6.08
N TRP A 137 6.21 1.65 -4.78
CA TRP A 137 6.67 0.55 -3.92
C TRP A 137 5.60 -0.50 -3.67
N THR A 138 4.43 -0.30 -4.23
CA THR A 138 3.36 -1.29 -4.15
C THR A 138 3.67 -2.48 -5.05
N ILE A 139 3.25 -3.65 -4.63
CA ILE A 139 3.40 -4.88 -5.43
C ILE A 139 2.86 -4.71 -6.85
N PRO A 140 1.65 -4.13 -7.07
CA PRO A 140 1.13 -3.92 -8.42
C PRO A 140 2.03 -3.05 -9.31
N HIS A 141 2.58 -1.96 -8.78
CA HIS A 141 3.47 -1.12 -9.56
C HIS A 141 4.79 -1.83 -9.90
N ILE A 142 5.38 -2.56 -8.95
CA ILE A 142 6.58 -3.36 -9.20
C ILE A 142 6.32 -4.42 -10.28
N ILE A 143 5.15 -5.09 -10.26
CA ILE A 143 4.74 -6.01 -11.32
C ILE A 143 4.72 -5.29 -12.68
N GLN A 144 4.16 -4.08 -12.74
CA GLN A 144 4.13 -3.29 -13.99
C GLN A 144 5.53 -3.02 -14.53
N GLU A 145 6.45 -2.59 -13.67
CA GLU A 145 7.83 -2.31 -14.06
C GLU A 145 8.56 -3.57 -14.53
N LEU A 146 8.43 -4.66 -13.78
CA LEU A 146 9.03 -5.95 -14.15
C LEU A 146 8.50 -6.48 -15.49
N MET A 147 7.18 -6.46 -15.70
CA MET A 147 6.60 -6.96 -16.96
C MET A 147 6.95 -6.05 -18.15
N ASN A 148 6.99 -4.74 -18.00
CA ASN A 148 7.37 -3.81 -19.06
C ASN A 148 8.87 -3.85 -19.39
N SER A 149 9.74 -4.20 -18.43
CA SER A 149 11.18 -4.33 -18.66
C SER A 149 11.59 -5.70 -19.20
N ASP A 150 10.73 -6.72 -19.08
CA ASP A 150 11.02 -8.07 -19.56
C ASP A 150 10.86 -8.19 -21.09
N PRO A 151 11.95 -8.47 -21.85
CA PRO A 151 11.89 -8.51 -23.30
C PRO A 151 11.08 -9.70 -23.83
N GLU A 152 10.95 -10.80 -23.09
CA GLU A 152 10.17 -11.97 -23.50
C GLU A 152 8.67 -11.69 -23.35
N ILE A 153 8.26 -11.07 -22.24
CA ILE A 153 6.87 -10.63 -22.03
C ILE A 153 6.49 -9.61 -23.09
N ARG A 154 7.32 -8.59 -23.34
CA ARG A 154 7.06 -7.59 -24.37
C ARG A 154 6.87 -8.20 -25.77
N ARG A 155 7.71 -9.18 -26.11
CA ARG A 155 7.59 -9.90 -27.39
C ARG A 155 6.29 -10.71 -27.45
N LYS A 156 5.93 -11.39 -26.33
CA LYS A 156 4.68 -12.17 -26.24
C LYS A 156 3.43 -11.31 -26.36
N LEU A 157 3.52 -10.06 -25.96
CA LEU A 157 2.43 -9.07 -26.01
C LEU A 157 2.46 -8.19 -27.28
N ASP A 158 3.27 -8.54 -28.29
CA ASP A 158 3.41 -7.76 -29.54
C ASP A 158 3.74 -6.28 -29.29
N GLY A 159 4.52 -6.00 -28.25
CA GLY A 159 4.94 -4.66 -27.85
C GLY A 159 3.89 -3.83 -27.10
N LYS A 160 2.72 -4.37 -26.78
CA LYS A 160 1.74 -3.67 -25.97
C LYS A 160 2.33 -3.27 -24.62
N LYS A 161 1.95 -2.08 -24.14
CA LYS A 161 2.32 -1.60 -22.81
C LYS A 161 1.50 -2.33 -21.75
N VAL A 162 2.18 -2.89 -20.76
CA VAL A 162 1.51 -3.46 -19.59
C VAL A 162 1.08 -2.33 -18.67
N ARG A 163 -0.21 -2.25 -18.37
CA ARG A 163 -0.80 -1.39 -17.36
C ARG A 163 -1.30 -2.26 -16.20
N VAL A 164 -0.79 -2.04 -14.99
CA VAL A 164 -1.21 -2.78 -13.80
C VAL A 164 -2.01 -1.85 -12.88
N ILE A 165 -3.28 -2.18 -12.70
CA ILE A 165 -4.19 -1.43 -11.83
C ILE A 165 -4.09 -1.98 -10.41
N ASN A 166 -3.77 -1.13 -9.45
CA ASN A 166 -3.82 -1.47 -8.04
C ASN A 166 -5.27 -1.40 -7.53
N ALA A 167 -5.95 -2.55 -7.52
CA ALA A 167 -7.30 -2.70 -7.00
C ALA A 167 -7.32 -3.25 -5.55
N GLY A 168 -6.20 -3.21 -4.83
CA GLY A 168 -6.15 -3.56 -3.41
C GLY A 168 -7.01 -2.63 -2.56
N VAL A 169 -7.65 -3.16 -1.52
CA VAL A 169 -8.41 -2.39 -0.54
C VAL A 169 -8.10 -2.90 0.86
N ALA A 170 -7.63 -2.01 1.73
CA ALA A 170 -7.29 -2.40 3.09
C ALA A 170 -8.48 -3.03 3.81
N GLY A 171 -8.27 -4.22 4.41
CA GLY A 171 -9.30 -4.95 5.12
C GLY A 171 -10.16 -5.90 4.26
N PHE A 172 -10.02 -5.93 2.94
CA PHE A 172 -10.78 -6.84 2.08
C PHE A 172 -10.44 -8.32 2.34
N VAL A 173 -11.41 -9.16 2.06
CA VAL A 173 -11.32 -10.62 1.99
C VAL A 173 -11.83 -11.11 0.62
N TYR A 174 -11.75 -12.41 0.35
CA TYR A 174 -12.13 -12.99 -0.97
C TYR A 174 -13.51 -12.57 -1.46
N GLN A 175 -14.49 -12.50 -0.55
CA GLN A 175 -15.87 -12.10 -0.89
C GLN A 175 -15.93 -10.67 -1.42
N ASN A 176 -15.22 -9.75 -0.77
CA ASN A 176 -15.19 -8.36 -1.21
C ASN A 176 -14.54 -8.25 -2.60
N ASN A 177 -13.42 -8.98 -2.84
CA ASN A 177 -12.74 -8.99 -4.12
C ASN A 177 -13.62 -9.58 -5.24
N LEU A 178 -14.31 -10.71 -4.98
CA LEU A 178 -15.29 -11.29 -5.90
C LEU A 178 -16.41 -10.30 -6.23
N MET A 179 -17.05 -9.73 -5.23
CA MET A 179 -18.16 -8.80 -5.43
C MET A 179 -17.73 -7.53 -6.16
N ARG A 180 -16.53 -7.01 -5.84
CA ARG A 180 -15.97 -5.86 -6.54
C ARG A 180 -15.63 -6.19 -7.99
N TYR A 181 -15.15 -7.40 -8.27
CA TYR A 181 -14.97 -7.87 -9.63
C TYR A 181 -16.29 -7.83 -10.41
N LEU A 182 -17.32 -8.48 -9.89
CA LEU A 182 -18.62 -8.56 -10.54
C LEU A 182 -19.29 -7.20 -10.74
N ALA A 183 -19.16 -6.30 -9.77
CA ALA A 183 -19.82 -5.00 -9.81
C ALA A 183 -19.03 -3.91 -10.57
N LYS A 184 -17.70 -4.00 -10.61
CA LYS A 184 -16.86 -2.90 -11.09
C LYS A 184 -15.70 -3.35 -11.99
N LEU A 185 -14.82 -4.25 -11.50
CA LEU A 185 -13.53 -4.46 -12.16
C LEU A 185 -13.65 -5.09 -13.55
N ARG A 186 -14.64 -5.94 -13.78
CA ARG A 186 -14.91 -6.53 -15.09
C ARG A 186 -15.20 -5.52 -16.19
N LEU A 187 -15.73 -4.32 -15.83
CA LEU A 187 -16.01 -3.23 -16.78
C LEU A 187 -14.74 -2.66 -17.40
N TYR A 188 -13.59 -2.84 -16.76
CA TYR A 188 -12.30 -2.38 -17.23
C TYR A 188 -11.64 -3.34 -18.23
N ASN A 189 -12.31 -4.41 -18.64
CA ASN A 189 -11.81 -5.40 -19.60
C ASN A 189 -10.38 -5.89 -19.30
N PRO A 190 -10.11 -6.47 -18.13
CA PRO A 190 -8.79 -6.98 -17.78
C PRO A 190 -8.37 -8.12 -18.70
N ASP A 191 -7.08 -8.16 -19.07
CA ASP A 191 -6.46 -9.29 -19.77
C ASP A 191 -5.93 -10.33 -18.78
N LEU A 192 -5.78 -9.96 -17.49
CA LEU A 192 -5.30 -10.81 -16.43
C LEU A 192 -5.75 -10.26 -15.07
N ILE A 193 -6.18 -11.13 -14.18
CA ILE A 193 -6.34 -10.83 -12.75
C ILE A 193 -5.26 -11.57 -11.96
N ILE A 194 -4.59 -10.84 -11.05
CA ILE A 194 -3.71 -11.42 -10.04
C ILE A 194 -4.35 -11.14 -8.68
N SER A 195 -4.63 -12.16 -7.89
CA SER A 195 -5.14 -12.03 -6.52
C SER A 195 -4.05 -12.41 -5.53
N LEU A 196 -3.81 -11.56 -4.53
CA LEU A 196 -2.88 -11.82 -3.43
C LEU A 196 -3.59 -11.57 -2.10
N ASP A 197 -3.98 -12.64 -1.46
CA ASP A 197 -4.87 -12.63 -0.30
C ASP A 197 -4.43 -13.68 0.75
N GLY A 198 -5.21 -13.84 1.81
CA GLY A 198 -5.03 -14.87 2.84
C GLY A 198 -4.93 -14.35 4.27
N ALA A 199 -4.38 -13.15 4.49
CA ALA A 199 -4.15 -12.64 5.83
C ALA A 199 -5.46 -12.25 6.55
N ASN A 200 -6.32 -11.49 5.90
CA ASN A 200 -7.58 -11.05 6.53
C ASN A 200 -8.58 -12.19 6.70
N GLU A 201 -8.50 -13.19 5.83
CA GLU A 201 -9.29 -14.40 5.93
C GLU A 201 -9.11 -15.12 7.26
N VAL A 202 -7.89 -15.10 7.82
CA VAL A 202 -7.61 -15.69 9.14
C VAL A 202 -8.48 -15.07 10.23
N HIS A 203 -8.64 -13.76 10.21
CA HIS A 203 -9.54 -13.07 11.15
C HIS A 203 -11.00 -13.42 10.90
N THR A 204 -11.39 -13.52 9.65
CA THR A 204 -12.77 -13.83 9.26
C THR A 204 -13.17 -15.25 9.70
N VAL A 205 -12.32 -16.25 9.46
CA VAL A 205 -12.62 -17.63 9.81
C VAL A 205 -12.56 -17.92 11.31
N ALA A 206 -11.79 -17.13 12.07
CA ALA A 206 -11.64 -17.27 13.51
C ALA A 206 -12.80 -16.67 14.34
N ARG A 207 -13.80 -16.07 13.70
CA ARG A 207 -14.95 -15.46 14.40
C ARG A 207 -15.93 -16.49 14.93
N PRO A 208 -16.63 -16.17 16.04
CA PRO A 208 -17.74 -16.99 16.50
C PRO A 208 -18.87 -17.05 15.46
N LEU A 209 -19.44 -18.21 15.24
CA LEU A 209 -20.35 -18.50 14.14
C LEU A 209 -21.60 -17.65 14.02
N LYS A 210 -22.18 -17.22 15.14
CA LYS A 210 -23.47 -16.54 15.15
C LYS A 210 -23.46 -15.20 14.46
N ASP A 211 -22.25 -14.61 14.31
CA ASP A 211 -22.04 -13.26 13.80
C ASP A 211 -21.18 -13.27 12.52
N TRP A 212 -21.04 -14.43 11.86
CA TRP A 212 -20.20 -14.52 10.69
C TRP A 212 -20.80 -13.79 9.49
N ASN A 213 -20.20 -12.68 9.13
CA ASN A 213 -20.49 -11.93 7.93
C ASN A 213 -19.47 -12.27 6.84
N TYR A 214 -19.96 -12.61 5.64
CA TYR A 214 -19.15 -12.91 4.46
C TYR A 214 -18.31 -11.74 3.98
N PHE A 215 -18.50 -10.56 4.54
CA PHE A 215 -17.79 -9.37 4.16
C PHE A 215 -16.82 -8.94 5.26
N SER A 216 -15.67 -8.42 4.85
CA SER A 216 -14.85 -7.68 5.78
C SER A 216 -15.71 -6.60 6.41
N GLU A 217 -15.80 -6.63 7.72
CA GLU A 217 -16.38 -5.53 8.47
C GLU A 217 -15.39 -4.36 8.41
N GLY A 218 -15.38 -3.66 7.28
CA GLY A 218 -14.79 -2.33 7.27
C GLY A 218 -15.57 -1.45 8.25
N PRO A 219 -14.94 -0.43 8.84
CA PRO A 219 -15.55 0.46 9.81
C PRO A 219 -16.89 1.07 9.34
N TYR A 220 -17.23 0.93 8.07
CA TYR A 220 -18.50 1.39 7.49
C TYR A 220 -19.61 0.35 7.52
N PHE A 221 -19.29 -0.93 7.50
CA PHE A 221 -20.32 -1.98 7.52
C PHE A 221 -21.01 -2.05 8.89
N GLU A 222 -20.24 -1.87 9.96
CA GLU A 222 -20.80 -1.74 11.32
C GLU A 222 -21.71 -0.53 11.42
N VAL A 223 -21.30 0.62 10.87
CA VAL A 223 -22.12 1.83 10.85
C VAL A 223 -23.37 1.65 10.01
N ILE A 224 -23.28 1.01 8.86
CA ILE A 224 -24.44 0.72 8.01
C ILE A 224 -25.40 -0.24 8.72
N THR A 225 -24.88 -1.31 9.35
CA THR A 225 -25.71 -2.27 10.09
C THR A 225 -26.35 -1.61 11.32
N GLU A 226 -25.60 -0.81 12.06
CA GLU A 226 -26.14 -0.06 13.21
C GLU A 226 -27.13 1.06 12.80
N VAL A 227 -26.94 1.64 11.61
CA VAL A 227 -27.86 2.66 11.05
C VAL A 227 -29.08 2.00 10.40
N MET A 228 -28.91 0.83 9.77
CA MET A 228 -30.02 0.07 9.18
C MET A 228 -30.89 -0.63 10.24
N ASP A 229 -30.35 -0.84 11.43
CA ASP A 229 -31.15 -1.23 12.60
C ASP A 229 -31.95 0.00 13.07
N MET A 230 -32.97 0.37 12.27
CA MET A 230 -33.74 1.63 12.23
C MET A 230 -34.38 2.05 13.57
N GLY A 231 -33.76 1.71 14.68
CA GLY A 231 -34.16 2.13 16.02
C GLY A 231 -33.58 3.49 16.43
N PRO A 232 -34.04 4.06 17.57
CA PRO A 232 -33.51 5.31 18.11
C PRO A 232 -32.00 5.32 18.32
N LYS A 233 -31.39 4.16 18.57
CA LYS A 233 -29.95 3.97 18.74
C LYS A 233 -29.20 4.17 17.42
N GLY A 234 -29.71 3.64 16.31
CA GLY A 234 -29.12 3.82 15.00
C GLY A 234 -29.12 5.28 14.54
N LEU A 235 -30.22 6.00 14.80
CA LEU A 235 -30.31 7.44 14.53
C LEU A 235 -29.28 8.22 15.37
N LEU A 236 -29.14 7.90 16.66
CA LEU A 236 -28.17 8.54 17.55
C LEU A 236 -26.73 8.30 17.07
N ASN A 237 -26.40 7.08 16.66
CA ASN A 237 -25.09 6.71 16.13
C ASN A 237 -24.81 7.48 14.82
N TYR A 238 -25.77 7.56 13.92
CA TYR A 238 -25.66 8.35 12.70
C TYR A 238 -25.40 9.84 12.99
N VAL A 239 -26.19 10.45 13.87
CA VAL A 239 -26.01 11.85 14.25
C VAL A 239 -24.65 12.09 14.89
N THR A 240 -24.22 11.19 15.79
CA THR A 240 -22.90 11.27 16.44
C THR A 240 -21.77 11.18 15.42
N LEU A 241 -21.87 10.26 14.48
CA LEU A 241 -20.89 10.12 13.40
C LEU A 241 -20.87 11.35 12.49
N TRP A 242 -22.06 11.86 12.13
CA TRP A 242 -22.18 13.07 11.32
C TRP A 242 -21.56 14.28 12.02
N LEU A 243 -21.81 14.45 13.33
CA LEU A 243 -21.20 15.51 14.14
C LEU A 243 -19.67 15.38 14.19
N LYS A 244 -19.14 14.20 14.44
CA LYS A 244 -17.69 13.94 14.44
C LYS A 244 -17.03 14.27 13.10
N ARG A 245 -17.75 14.11 12.00
CA ARG A 245 -17.22 14.40 10.65
C ARG A 245 -17.38 15.85 10.20
N ASN A 246 -18.38 16.53 10.71
CA ASN A 246 -18.79 17.85 10.20
C ASN A 246 -18.54 19.01 11.17
N THR A 247 -18.04 18.74 12.39
CA THR A 247 -17.79 19.79 13.38
C THR A 247 -16.37 19.67 13.96
N TYR A 248 -15.73 20.80 14.23
CA TYR A 248 -14.41 20.83 14.87
C TYR A 248 -14.50 20.42 16.34
N PHE A 249 -15.59 20.77 17.02
CA PHE A 249 -15.79 20.47 18.43
C PHE A 249 -15.84 18.96 18.68
N PHE A 250 -16.65 18.23 17.95
CA PHE A 250 -16.75 16.78 18.12
C PHE A 250 -15.50 16.04 17.64
N THR A 251 -14.82 16.54 16.60
CA THR A 251 -13.50 16.03 16.19
C THR A 251 -12.47 16.22 17.31
N TRP A 252 -12.39 17.41 17.91
CA TRP A 252 -11.49 17.70 19.03
C TRP A 252 -11.80 16.85 20.26
N LEU A 253 -13.09 16.68 20.59
CA LEU A 253 -13.54 15.86 21.70
C LEU A 253 -13.13 14.37 21.51
N ALA A 254 -13.29 13.83 20.30
CA ALA A 254 -12.88 12.48 19.95
C ALA A 254 -11.36 12.30 20.11
N MET A 255 -10.56 13.24 19.60
CA MET A 255 -9.11 13.23 19.76
C MET A 255 -8.65 13.24 21.22
N ASN A 256 -9.32 14.05 22.09
CA ASN A 256 -8.99 14.11 23.52
C ASN A 256 -9.33 12.82 24.28
N LYS A 257 -10.24 12.01 23.74
CA LYS A 257 -10.57 10.68 24.32
C LYS A 257 -9.66 9.57 23.79
N GLY A 258 -8.64 9.90 22.98
CA GLY A 258 -7.81 8.92 22.30
C GLY A 258 -8.52 8.24 21.12
N GLU A 259 -9.72 8.72 20.80
CA GLU A 259 -10.49 8.30 19.64
C GLU A 259 -9.91 9.04 18.43
N GLY A 260 -9.32 8.33 17.48
CA GLY A 260 -8.97 8.94 16.18
C GLY A 260 -10.23 9.51 15.49
N PRO A 261 -10.06 10.33 14.44
CA PRO A 261 -11.20 10.80 13.64
C PRO A 261 -11.94 9.66 12.90
N GLY A 262 -11.44 8.45 12.99
CA GLY A 262 -12.08 7.22 12.52
C GLY A 262 -13.00 6.61 13.57
N ILE A 263 -13.94 5.81 13.11
CA ILE A 263 -14.83 5.01 13.96
C ILE A 263 -13.95 4.13 14.85
N LEU A 264 -14.22 4.16 16.16
CA LEU A 264 -13.64 3.21 17.10
C LEU A 264 -13.92 1.80 16.58
N MET A 265 -12.90 1.12 16.14
CA MET A 265 -12.90 -0.32 16.17
C MET A 265 -12.85 -0.69 17.67
N GLU A 266 -13.98 -0.86 18.32
CA GLU A 266 -14.01 -1.73 19.47
C GLU A 266 -13.43 -3.07 19.04
N ASP A 267 -12.53 -3.59 19.85
CA ASP A 267 -11.81 -4.85 19.64
C ASP A 267 -12.81 -6.03 19.73
N ARG A 268 -13.69 -6.11 18.71
CA ARG A 268 -14.77 -7.09 18.66
C ARG A 268 -14.22 -8.45 18.20
N GLY A 269 -13.61 -9.15 19.14
CA GLY A 269 -13.29 -10.57 18.97
C GLY A 269 -11.95 -10.91 18.33
N PHE A 270 -11.07 -9.93 18.12
CA PHE A 270 -9.69 -10.17 17.71
C PHE A 270 -8.72 -10.36 18.89
N ALA A 271 -9.12 -9.92 20.09
CA ALA A 271 -8.33 -10.10 21.28
C ALA A 271 -8.08 -11.61 21.56
N ALA A 272 -6.84 -11.94 21.87
CA ALA A 272 -6.47 -13.31 22.23
C ALA A 272 -7.23 -13.77 23.48
N HIS A 273 -7.97 -14.87 23.38
CA HIS A 273 -8.58 -15.51 24.52
C HIS A 273 -7.59 -16.46 25.21
N PRO A 274 -7.52 -16.45 26.55
CA PRO A 274 -6.61 -17.35 27.29
C PRO A 274 -7.01 -18.82 27.18
N GLN A 275 -8.30 -19.10 26.96
CA GLN A 275 -8.84 -20.45 26.82
C GLN A 275 -8.52 -21.03 25.45
N ASP A 276 -8.33 -22.32 25.38
CA ASP A 276 -8.23 -23.05 24.12
C ASP A 276 -9.61 -23.32 23.51
N PRO A 277 -9.70 -23.44 22.18
CA PRO A 277 -10.97 -23.70 21.51
C PRO A 277 -11.53 -25.07 21.86
N THR A 278 -12.85 -25.15 22.03
CA THR A 278 -13.55 -26.43 22.19
C THR A 278 -13.55 -27.23 20.88
N PRO A 279 -13.79 -28.56 20.92
CA PRO A 279 -13.94 -29.36 19.69
C PRO A 279 -15.01 -28.82 18.73
N GLU A 280 -16.12 -28.30 19.25
CA GLU A 280 -17.17 -27.66 18.46
C GLU A 280 -16.68 -26.39 17.78
N MET A 281 -15.93 -25.54 18.48
CA MET A 281 -15.32 -24.35 17.90
C MET A 281 -14.32 -24.70 16.78
N MET A 282 -13.56 -25.79 16.94
CA MET A 282 -12.65 -26.28 15.90
C MET A 282 -13.40 -26.77 14.65
N GLU A 283 -14.57 -27.38 14.81
CA GLU A 283 -15.41 -27.77 13.69
C GLU A 283 -15.95 -26.54 12.96
N TYR A 284 -16.35 -25.53 13.69
CA TYR A 284 -16.74 -24.24 13.13
C TYR A 284 -15.62 -23.57 12.34
N LEU A 285 -14.42 -23.52 12.90
CA LEU A 285 -13.25 -22.99 12.19
C LEU A 285 -13.09 -23.71 10.82
N ARG A 286 -13.10 -25.03 10.81
CA ARG A 286 -12.97 -25.82 9.57
C ARG A 286 -14.11 -25.56 8.59
N SER A 287 -15.33 -25.39 9.10
CA SER A 287 -16.49 -25.02 8.27
C SER A 287 -16.30 -23.65 7.62
N ASN A 288 -15.85 -22.65 8.40
CA ASN A 288 -15.59 -21.31 7.90
C ASN A 288 -14.46 -21.31 6.86
N VAL A 289 -13.39 -22.05 7.10
CA VAL A 289 -12.26 -22.19 6.16
C VAL A 289 -12.73 -22.81 4.84
N ARG A 290 -13.60 -23.83 4.87
CA ARG A 290 -14.20 -24.41 3.65
C ARG A 290 -15.01 -23.37 2.88
N GLN A 291 -15.87 -22.62 3.56
CA GLN A 291 -16.70 -21.59 2.92
C GLN A 291 -15.84 -20.50 2.25
N VAL A 292 -14.79 -20.03 2.92
CA VAL A 292 -13.84 -19.07 2.35
C VAL A 292 -13.15 -19.64 1.11
N SER A 293 -12.76 -20.93 1.16
CA SER A 293 -12.17 -21.62 0.02
C SER A 293 -13.16 -21.77 -1.17
N ASP A 294 -14.44 -21.99 -0.88
CA ASP A 294 -15.49 -22.01 -1.91
C ASP A 294 -15.66 -20.63 -2.58
N VAL A 295 -15.54 -19.54 -1.83
CA VAL A 295 -15.57 -18.19 -2.41
C VAL A 295 -14.42 -17.97 -3.39
N MET A 296 -13.22 -18.42 -3.06
CA MET A 296 -12.08 -18.38 -4.01
C MET A 296 -12.41 -19.15 -5.30
N ALA A 297 -13.01 -20.34 -5.18
CA ALA A 297 -13.40 -21.15 -6.33
C ALA A 297 -14.49 -20.46 -7.18
N ILE A 298 -15.47 -19.83 -6.55
CA ILE A 298 -16.50 -19.03 -7.24
C ILE A 298 -15.87 -17.83 -7.95
N TYR A 299 -14.93 -17.15 -7.31
CA TYR A 299 -14.23 -16.04 -7.93
C TYR A 299 -13.46 -16.48 -9.19
N HIS A 300 -12.72 -17.57 -9.09
CA HIS A 300 -12.05 -18.16 -10.25
C HIS A 300 -13.05 -18.52 -11.36
N SER A 301 -14.17 -19.16 -11.02
CA SER A 301 -15.20 -19.54 -11.99
C SER A 301 -15.83 -18.34 -12.70
N ALA A 302 -16.04 -17.22 -11.99
CA ALA A 302 -16.52 -15.98 -12.58
C ALA A 302 -15.52 -15.42 -13.62
N LEU A 303 -14.22 -15.46 -13.32
CA LEU A 303 -13.16 -15.03 -14.23
C LEU A 303 -13.07 -15.92 -15.47
N VAL A 304 -13.16 -17.26 -15.28
CA VAL A 304 -13.20 -18.21 -16.39
C VAL A 304 -14.40 -17.94 -17.30
N SER A 305 -15.57 -17.66 -16.73
CA SER A 305 -16.78 -17.30 -17.51
C SER A 305 -16.59 -16.05 -18.37
N ASP A 306 -15.80 -15.09 -17.89
CA ASP A 306 -15.47 -13.87 -18.62
C ASP A 306 -14.24 -14.04 -19.54
N ASN A 307 -13.66 -15.25 -19.64
CA ASN A 307 -12.42 -15.54 -20.36
C ASN A 307 -11.21 -14.70 -19.86
N VAL A 308 -11.17 -14.41 -18.57
CA VAL A 308 -10.07 -13.66 -17.93
C VAL A 308 -9.13 -14.66 -17.23
N PRO A 309 -7.87 -14.76 -17.65
CA PRO A 309 -6.86 -15.53 -16.93
C PRO A 309 -6.70 -15.09 -15.48
N HIS A 310 -6.41 -16.03 -14.58
CA HIS A 310 -6.32 -15.77 -13.15
C HIS A 310 -5.07 -16.41 -12.53
N VAL A 311 -4.31 -15.63 -11.78
CA VAL A 311 -3.27 -16.10 -10.86
C VAL A 311 -3.72 -15.76 -9.44
N PHE A 312 -3.96 -16.78 -8.61
CA PHE A 312 -4.34 -16.61 -7.21
C PHE A 312 -3.20 -17.05 -6.31
N ALA A 313 -2.76 -16.15 -5.43
CA ALA A 313 -1.64 -16.36 -4.53
C ALA A 313 -2.03 -16.14 -3.07
N LEU A 314 -1.53 -17.01 -2.20
CA LEU A 314 -1.62 -16.88 -0.75
C LEU A 314 -0.39 -16.14 -0.24
N GLN A 315 -0.58 -14.99 0.43
CA GLN A 315 0.50 -14.16 0.92
C GLN A 315 1.23 -14.76 2.13
N PRO A 316 2.47 -14.39 2.41
CA PRO A 316 3.14 -14.76 3.66
C PRO A 316 2.53 -14.01 4.86
N MET A 317 2.61 -14.63 6.04
CA MET A 317 2.25 -14.03 7.33
C MET A 317 3.38 -14.21 8.33
N PHE A 318 3.55 -13.21 9.21
CA PHE A 318 4.62 -13.18 10.20
C PHE A 318 4.69 -14.46 11.04
N ARG A 319 3.56 -14.88 11.64
CA ARG A 319 3.51 -16.07 12.50
C ARG A 319 3.66 -17.39 11.75
N ASN A 320 3.33 -17.42 10.48
CA ASN A 320 3.45 -18.63 9.66
C ASN A 320 4.89 -18.82 9.14
N CYS A 321 5.61 -17.74 8.91
CA CYS A 321 6.97 -17.78 8.41
C CYS A 321 7.94 -18.30 9.47
N LYS A 322 8.79 -19.30 9.09
CA LYS A 322 9.72 -20.00 9.98
C LYS A 322 11.10 -19.34 10.08
N LYS A 323 11.31 -18.22 9.37
CA LYS A 323 12.60 -17.51 9.41
C LYS A 323 13.00 -17.11 10.83
N GLU A 324 14.29 -17.01 11.07
CA GLU A 324 14.83 -16.38 12.27
C GLU A 324 14.44 -14.90 12.31
N ARG A 325 13.99 -14.44 13.49
CA ARG A 325 13.52 -13.04 13.64
C ARG A 325 14.71 -12.11 13.78
N THR A 326 14.73 -11.08 12.94
CA THR A 326 15.66 -9.96 13.13
C THR A 326 15.34 -9.19 14.42
N PRO A 327 16.28 -8.42 15.00
CA PRO A 327 16.01 -7.63 16.22
C PRO A 327 14.76 -6.75 16.12
N ILE A 328 14.53 -6.17 14.94
CA ILE A 328 13.34 -5.35 14.66
C ILE A 328 12.07 -6.21 14.68
N GLU A 329 12.09 -7.36 14.04
CA GLU A 329 10.94 -8.27 14.03
C GLU A 329 10.64 -8.84 15.42
N GLN A 330 11.64 -9.01 16.29
CA GLN A 330 11.43 -9.39 17.69
C GLN A 330 10.70 -8.29 18.47
N GLU A 331 10.97 -7.01 18.19
CA GLU A 331 10.21 -5.90 18.78
C GLU A 331 8.78 -5.85 18.23
N ILE A 332 8.61 -6.00 16.92
CA ILE A 332 7.29 -6.09 16.28
C ILE A 332 6.47 -7.22 16.89
N GLU A 333 7.08 -8.38 17.12
CA GLU A 333 6.42 -9.53 17.72
C GLU A 333 5.87 -9.25 19.12
N LYS A 334 6.62 -8.50 19.95
CA LYS A 334 6.17 -8.09 21.29
C LYS A 334 4.96 -7.14 21.25
N ILE A 335 4.86 -6.31 20.22
CA ILE A 335 3.82 -5.29 20.09
C ILE A 335 2.57 -5.83 19.43
N THR A 336 2.73 -6.58 18.35
CA THR A 336 1.61 -7.11 17.58
C THR A 336 1.00 -8.37 18.19
N GLY A 337 1.73 -9.07 19.07
CA GLY A 337 1.24 -10.12 19.97
C GLY A 337 0.38 -11.23 19.36
N MET A 338 0.36 -11.38 18.04
CA MET A 338 -0.60 -12.19 17.28
C MET A 338 -0.32 -13.72 17.38
N GLU A 339 -0.18 -14.23 18.61
CA GLU A 339 -0.10 -15.68 18.81
C GLU A 339 -1.46 -16.36 18.63
N LYS A 340 -2.50 -15.71 19.12
CA LYS A 340 -3.89 -16.15 18.97
C LYS A 340 -4.74 -15.10 18.29
N ILE A 341 -5.72 -15.55 17.51
CA ILE A 341 -6.80 -14.75 16.94
C ILE A 341 -8.08 -15.28 17.57
N GLY A 342 -8.67 -14.51 18.48
CA GLY A 342 -9.73 -15.00 19.33
C GLY A 342 -9.26 -16.21 20.14
N PHE A 343 -9.93 -17.36 19.99
CA PHE A 343 -9.59 -18.62 20.68
C PHE A 343 -8.52 -19.45 19.96
N TYR A 344 -8.18 -19.13 18.71
CA TYR A 344 -7.41 -20.01 17.84
C TYR A 344 -5.96 -19.58 17.72
N ASP A 345 -5.05 -20.55 17.67
CA ASP A 345 -3.66 -20.31 17.30
C ASP A 345 -3.58 -19.75 15.87
N ALA A 346 -2.92 -18.62 15.70
CA ALA A 346 -2.87 -17.90 14.42
C ALA A 346 -2.15 -18.69 13.32
N ARG A 347 -1.07 -19.40 13.68
CA ARG A 347 -0.30 -20.24 12.74
C ARG A 347 -1.13 -21.44 12.29
N MET A 348 -1.75 -22.12 13.25
CA MET A 348 -2.62 -23.27 12.96
C MET A 348 -3.77 -22.86 12.05
N THR A 349 -4.44 -21.75 12.36
CA THR A 349 -5.56 -21.23 11.56
C THR A 349 -5.14 -20.90 10.13
N TYR A 350 -3.99 -20.25 9.95
CA TYR A 350 -3.50 -19.94 8.62
C TYR A 350 -3.07 -21.18 7.84
N ASN A 351 -2.42 -22.14 8.48
CA ASN A 351 -2.06 -23.41 7.83
C ASN A 351 -3.30 -24.19 7.37
N GLU A 352 -4.37 -24.20 8.18
CA GLU A 352 -5.64 -24.82 7.81
C GLU A 352 -6.25 -24.12 6.58
N LEU A 353 -6.25 -22.77 6.56
CA LEU A 353 -6.70 -21.98 5.41
C LEU A 353 -5.89 -22.29 4.15
N VAL A 354 -4.56 -22.24 4.23
CA VAL A 354 -3.66 -22.52 3.09
C VAL A 354 -3.92 -23.91 2.52
N ASN A 355 -4.00 -24.93 3.39
CA ASN A 355 -4.22 -26.32 2.97
C ASN A 355 -5.58 -26.48 2.29
N GLN A 356 -6.63 -25.89 2.85
CA GLN A 356 -7.98 -26.01 2.31
C GLN A 356 -8.14 -25.27 0.98
N VAL A 357 -7.59 -24.05 0.86
CA VAL A 357 -7.63 -23.28 -0.40
C VAL A 357 -6.88 -24.02 -1.51
N LYS A 358 -5.71 -24.60 -1.21
CA LYS A 358 -4.95 -25.41 -2.17
C LYS A 358 -5.71 -26.70 -2.56
N THR A 359 -6.36 -27.36 -1.60
CA THR A 359 -7.17 -28.54 -1.86
C THR A 359 -8.35 -28.19 -2.77
N ARG A 360 -9.05 -27.11 -2.45
CA ARG A 360 -10.17 -26.62 -3.26
C ARG A 360 -9.75 -26.22 -4.67
N GLY A 361 -8.58 -25.58 -4.80
CA GLY A 361 -7.99 -25.28 -6.11
C GLY A 361 -7.78 -26.54 -6.95
N LYS A 362 -7.20 -27.61 -6.38
CA LYS A 362 -7.01 -28.89 -7.08
C LYS A 362 -8.32 -29.53 -7.52
N GLU A 363 -9.37 -29.47 -6.70
CA GLU A 363 -10.70 -30.01 -7.04
C GLU A 363 -11.32 -29.35 -8.27
N ILE A 364 -11.00 -28.07 -8.53
CA ILE A 364 -11.48 -27.31 -9.68
C ILE A 364 -10.45 -27.17 -10.80
N ASN A 365 -9.36 -27.96 -10.76
CA ASN A 365 -8.24 -27.88 -11.69
C ASN A 365 -7.60 -26.48 -11.77
N PHE A 366 -7.55 -25.77 -10.67
CA PHE A 366 -6.93 -24.46 -10.54
C PHE A 366 -5.75 -24.53 -9.55
N GLU A 367 -4.57 -24.21 -10.03
CA GLU A 367 -3.37 -24.24 -9.19
C GLU A 367 -3.19 -22.92 -8.44
N VAL A 368 -3.32 -22.99 -7.11
CA VAL A 368 -3.09 -21.88 -6.19
C VAL A 368 -1.61 -21.71 -5.94
N VAL A 369 -1.09 -20.48 -6.06
CA VAL A 369 0.29 -20.13 -5.76
C VAL A 369 0.44 -19.96 -4.24
N ASP A 370 1.28 -20.77 -3.63
CA ASP A 370 1.53 -20.73 -2.19
C ASP A 370 2.82 -19.95 -1.90
N LEU A 371 2.70 -18.67 -1.50
CA LEU A 371 3.80 -17.82 -1.07
C LEU A 371 3.96 -17.77 0.44
N SER A 372 3.18 -18.54 1.21
CA SER A 372 3.16 -18.50 2.67
C SER A 372 4.51 -18.79 3.33
N THR A 373 5.38 -19.54 2.65
CA THR A 373 6.71 -19.96 3.13
C THR A 373 7.87 -19.34 2.39
N ILE A 374 7.60 -18.39 1.48
CA ILE A 374 8.62 -17.82 0.59
C ILE A 374 9.82 -17.20 1.33
N PHE A 375 9.60 -16.70 2.54
CA PHE A 375 10.63 -16.05 3.36
C PHE A 375 11.24 -16.94 4.44
N ASP A 376 10.94 -18.24 4.50
CA ASP A 376 11.36 -19.12 5.58
C ASP A 376 12.89 -19.19 5.80
N LYS A 377 13.67 -18.96 4.74
CA LYS A 377 15.13 -19.06 4.75
C LYS A 377 15.86 -17.71 4.71
N THR A 378 15.16 -16.58 4.69
CA THR A 378 15.84 -15.28 4.72
C THR A 378 16.18 -14.84 6.14
N HIS A 379 17.34 -14.19 6.30
CA HIS A 379 17.80 -13.61 7.57
C HIS A 379 17.49 -12.11 7.66
N GLU A 380 16.97 -11.53 6.59
CA GLU A 380 16.71 -10.11 6.48
C GLU A 380 15.33 -9.72 7.04
N TRP A 381 15.15 -8.44 7.31
CA TRP A 381 13.89 -7.90 7.78
C TRP A 381 12.83 -7.90 6.68
N VAL A 382 11.74 -8.63 6.89
CA VAL A 382 10.66 -8.88 5.92
C VAL A 382 9.37 -8.18 6.33
N PHE A 383 8.97 -8.34 7.61
CA PHE A 383 7.65 -7.94 8.07
C PHE A 383 7.71 -6.63 8.88
N THR A 384 6.77 -5.73 8.59
CA THR A 384 6.58 -4.48 9.33
C THR A 384 5.52 -4.60 10.44
N ASP A 385 4.69 -5.63 10.37
CA ASP A 385 3.77 -6.10 11.41
C ASP A 385 3.42 -7.58 11.18
N TRP A 386 2.22 -7.99 11.58
CA TRP A 386 1.76 -9.38 11.47
C TRP A 386 1.55 -9.88 10.02
N CYS A 387 1.39 -8.98 9.03
CA CYS A 387 1.16 -9.36 7.63
C CYS A 387 1.74 -8.41 6.57
N HIS A 388 2.07 -7.17 6.94
CA HIS A 388 2.58 -6.19 5.98
C HIS A 388 4.09 -6.36 5.79
N LEU A 389 4.56 -5.96 4.61
CA LEU A 389 5.87 -6.32 4.10
C LEU A 389 6.76 -5.09 3.90
N THR A 390 8.07 -5.28 4.03
CA THR A 390 9.07 -4.29 3.62
C THR A 390 9.13 -4.16 2.10
N ASN A 391 9.76 -3.10 1.60
CA ASN A 391 9.92 -2.87 0.16
C ASN A 391 10.69 -4.00 -0.54
N GLY A 392 11.74 -4.53 0.10
CA GLY A 392 12.47 -5.68 -0.41
C GLY A 392 11.59 -6.92 -0.53
N ALA A 393 10.75 -7.15 0.46
CA ALA A 393 9.80 -8.25 0.45
C ALA A 393 8.69 -8.06 -0.60
N ASN A 394 8.18 -6.83 -0.79
CA ASN A 394 7.24 -6.52 -1.86
C ASN A 394 7.82 -6.84 -3.24
N TYR A 395 9.11 -6.53 -3.46
CA TYR A 395 9.79 -6.88 -4.70
C TYR A 395 9.87 -8.40 -4.91
N VAL A 396 10.24 -9.15 -3.89
CA VAL A 396 10.31 -10.62 -3.97
C VAL A 396 8.95 -11.22 -4.31
N ILE A 397 7.88 -10.76 -3.67
CA ILE A 397 6.50 -11.19 -3.98
C ILE A 397 6.13 -10.82 -5.42
N ALA A 398 6.40 -9.59 -5.84
CA ALA A 398 6.10 -9.16 -7.21
C ALA A 398 6.85 -9.99 -8.24
N LYS A 399 8.15 -10.27 -8.03
CA LYS A 399 8.96 -11.12 -8.90
C LYS A 399 8.43 -12.55 -8.95
N ALA A 400 8.03 -13.11 -7.81
CA ALA A 400 7.40 -14.43 -7.76
C ALA A 400 6.11 -14.47 -8.59
N LEU A 401 5.24 -13.46 -8.44
CA LEU A 401 3.99 -13.37 -9.20
C LEU A 401 4.23 -13.19 -10.71
N VAL A 402 5.22 -12.39 -11.11
CA VAL A 402 5.59 -12.24 -12.52
C VAL A 402 6.10 -13.56 -13.09
N ASN A 403 6.87 -14.34 -12.31
CA ASN A 403 7.31 -15.68 -12.72
C ASN A 403 6.13 -16.62 -12.97
N GLU A 404 5.13 -16.61 -12.09
CA GLU A 404 3.90 -17.38 -12.29
C GLU A 404 3.15 -16.95 -13.56
N VAL A 405 3.07 -15.65 -13.81
CA VAL A 405 2.48 -15.09 -15.05
C VAL A 405 3.27 -15.55 -16.28
N LYS A 406 4.60 -15.48 -16.24
CA LYS A 406 5.47 -15.98 -17.35
C LYS A 406 5.16 -17.43 -17.67
N GLN A 407 5.16 -18.30 -16.67
CA GLN A 407 4.99 -19.73 -16.88
C GLN A 407 3.56 -20.11 -17.24
N ARG A 408 2.58 -19.68 -16.46
CA ARG A 408 1.19 -20.17 -16.55
C ARG A 408 0.35 -19.44 -17.59
N ILE A 409 0.59 -18.13 -17.75
CA ILE A 409 -0.24 -17.32 -18.64
C ILE A 409 0.42 -17.20 -20.03
N PHE A 410 1.72 -16.98 -20.05
CA PHE A 410 2.43 -16.79 -21.33
C PHE A 410 3.09 -18.07 -21.87
N GLY A 411 3.21 -19.12 -21.07
CA GLY A 411 3.88 -20.36 -21.46
C GLY A 411 5.38 -20.19 -21.68
N LEU A 412 6.01 -19.21 -21.01
CA LEU A 412 7.43 -18.89 -21.10
C LEU A 412 8.21 -19.69 -20.06
N SER A 413 9.42 -20.13 -20.42
CA SER A 413 10.35 -20.74 -19.47
C SER A 413 11.07 -19.68 -18.67
N LEU A 414 11.33 -19.93 -17.37
CA LEU A 414 12.13 -19.05 -16.54
C LEU A 414 13.62 -19.21 -16.87
N ASN A 415 14.27 -18.11 -17.19
CA ASN A 415 15.73 -18.05 -17.32
C ASN A 415 16.40 -17.92 -15.92
N SER A 416 17.73 -17.87 -15.87
CA SER A 416 18.48 -17.80 -14.61
C SER A 416 18.21 -16.51 -13.82
N SER A 417 17.97 -15.38 -14.50
CA SER A 417 17.68 -14.10 -13.85
C SER A 417 16.23 -13.98 -13.36
N ASP A 418 15.32 -14.81 -13.88
CA ASP A 418 13.94 -14.86 -13.41
C ASP A 418 13.83 -15.58 -12.07
N LYS A 419 14.62 -16.64 -11.89
CA LYS A 419 14.55 -17.47 -10.69
C LYS A 419 14.87 -16.68 -9.43
N LEU A 420 14.05 -16.88 -8.41
CA LEU A 420 14.35 -16.35 -7.08
C LEU A 420 15.60 -17.04 -6.53
N LEU A 421 16.40 -16.25 -5.83
CA LEU A 421 17.57 -16.79 -5.12
C LEU A 421 17.15 -17.56 -3.87
N ASP A 422 17.99 -18.46 -3.42
CA ASP A 422 17.83 -19.19 -2.17
C ASP A 422 19.21 -19.22 -1.47
N PRO A 423 19.41 -18.48 -0.36
CA PRO A 423 18.47 -17.60 0.32
C PRO A 423 18.20 -16.26 -0.42
N LEU A 424 17.12 -15.56 -0.01
CA LEU A 424 16.68 -14.30 -0.62
C LEU A 424 17.47 -13.07 -0.18
N ASP A 425 18.41 -13.21 0.76
CA ASP A 425 19.07 -12.11 1.49
C ASP A 425 19.66 -11.02 0.58
N SER A 426 20.20 -11.42 -0.58
CA SER A 426 20.78 -10.48 -1.52
C SER A 426 19.76 -9.50 -2.16
N TYR A 427 18.45 -9.78 -2.06
CA TYR A 427 17.42 -8.86 -2.51
C TYR A 427 17.19 -7.70 -1.53
N PHE A 428 17.70 -7.79 -0.30
CA PHE A 428 17.53 -6.78 0.74
C PHE A 428 18.78 -5.92 0.92
N ALA A 429 19.92 -6.34 0.38
CA ALA A 429 21.18 -5.64 0.53
C ALA A 429 21.24 -4.37 -0.34
N ASP A 430 21.46 -3.21 0.29
CA ASP A 430 21.77 -1.98 -0.41
C ASP A 430 23.25 -1.95 -0.80
N TYR A 431 23.53 -2.15 -2.08
CA TYR A 431 24.88 -2.19 -2.63
C TYR A 431 25.62 -0.84 -2.56
N ALA A 432 24.86 0.27 -2.45
CA ALA A 432 25.44 1.58 -2.40
C ALA A 432 26.02 1.93 -1.03
N LYS A 433 25.65 1.26 0.05
CA LYS A 433 26.08 1.62 1.42
C LYS A 433 27.59 1.71 1.62
N GLU A 434 28.35 0.88 0.92
CA GLU A 434 29.82 0.82 1.02
C GLU A 434 30.54 1.31 -0.24
N ALA A 435 29.78 1.85 -1.20
CA ALA A 435 30.30 2.30 -2.46
C ALA A 435 31.10 3.61 -2.34
N LYS A 436 31.97 3.86 -3.31
CA LYS A 436 32.70 5.13 -3.44
C LYS A 436 31.93 6.06 -4.36
N VAL A 437 31.85 7.35 -3.98
CA VAL A 437 31.19 8.37 -4.79
C VAL A 437 32.20 9.36 -5.36
N THR A 438 32.07 9.64 -6.65
CA THR A 438 32.79 10.72 -7.32
C THR A 438 31.80 11.67 -7.99
N VAL A 439 32.10 12.95 -7.96
CA VAL A 439 31.35 13.99 -8.66
C VAL A 439 32.32 14.70 -9.59
N SER A 440 32.03 14.75 -10.88
CA SER A 440 32.93 15.28 -11.90
C SER A 440 34.37 14.71 -11.80
N GLY A 441 34.47 13.40 -11.59
CA GLY A 441 35.73 12.69 -11.49
C GLY A 441 36.53 12.92 -10.20
N LYS A 442 36.01 13.71 -9.23
CA LYS A 442 36.67 13.95 -7.95
C LYS A 442 35.94 13.25 -6.80
N PRO A 443 36.68 12.56 -5.90
CA PRO A 443 36.06 11.97 -4.71
C PRO A 443 35.36 13.05 -3.86
N ARG A 444 34.21 12.68 -3.28
CA ARG A 444 33.41 13.55 -2.42
C ARG A 444 33.14 12.86 -1.10
N ASP A 445 33.58 13.43 0.01
CA ASP A 445 33.33 12.89 1.36
C ASP A 445 31.85 13.04 1.76
N ASP A 446 31.19 14.11 1.34
CA ASP A 446 29.75 14.32 1.52
C ASP A 446 28.90 13.34 0.69
N GLY A 447 29.46 12.75 -0.35
CA GLY A 447 28.85 11.66 -1.11
C GLY A 447 28.55 10.42 -0.26
N LEU A 448 29.31 10.19 0.80
CA LEU A 448 29.06 9.08 1.73
C LEU A 448 27.71 9.22 2.46
N ASN A 449 27.21 10.43 2.67
CA ASN A 449 25.94 10.67 3.35
C ASN A 449 24.76 10.22 2.49
N ILE A 450 24.82 10.38 1.17
CA ILE A 450 23.75 9.92 0.27
C ILE A 450 23.67 8.39 0.18
N LEU A 451 24.76 7.69 0.47
CA LEU A 451 24.81 6.23 0.41
C LEU A 451 24.39 5.57 1.72
N LYS A 452 24.48 6.27 2.86
CA LYS A 452 24.19 5.71 4.18
C LYS A 452 22.68 5.56 4.46
N GLY A 453 21.83 6.00 3.54
CA GLY A 453 20.39 5.74 3.62
C GLY A 453 19.66 6.52 4.71
N TYR A 454 20.25 7.61 5.26
CA TYR A 454 19.62 8.40 6.30
C TYR A 454 19.28 9.81 5.84
N PRO A 455 18.03 10.22 5.86
CA PRO A 455 17.60 11.54 5.37
C PRO A 455 17.77 12.66 6.37
N SER A 456 18.40 12.47 7.52
CA SER A 456 18.55 13.48 8.57
C SER A 456 19.70 14.46 8.35
N GLY A 457 20.18 14.63 7.12
CA GLY A 457 21.25 15.54 6.80
C GLY A 457 20.93 16.48 5.65
N THR A 458 21.67 17.54 5.53
CA THR A 458 21.77 18.32 4.29
C THR A 458 22.24 17.38 3.18
N GLY A 459 21.40 17.14 2.16
CA GLY A 459 21.79 16.34 1.00
C GLY A 459 23.01 16.93 0.29
N MET A 460 23.62 16.14 -0.58
CA MET A 460 24.68 16.63 -1.44
C MET A 460 24.10 17.58 -2.48
N LYS A 461 24.56 18.82 -2.47
CA LYS A 461 24.26 19.77 -3.54
C LYS A 461 24.92 19.28 -4.83
N ILE A 462 24.12 19.07 -5.85
CA ILE A 462 24.56 18.72 -7.18
C ILE A 462 24.41 19.97 -8.04
N ASP A 463 25.52 20.58 -8.40
CA ASP A 463 25.51 21.55 -9.49
C ASP A 463 25.34 20.75 -10.80
N PRO A 464 24.65 21.28 -11.82
CA PRO A 464 24.55 20.63 -13.12
C PRO A 464 25.95 20.35 -13.66
N VAL A 465 26.41 19.12 -13.59
CA VAL A 465 27.80 18.76 -13.92
C VAL A 465 27.80 17.84 -15.11
N PRO A 466 28.65 18.05 -16.10
CA PRO A 466 28.72 17.22 -17.31
C PRO A 466 28.91 15.73 -17.01
N ASP A 467 29.67 15.41 -15.97
CA ASP A 467 30.04 14.04 -15.63
C ASP A 467 29.13 13.38 -14.56
N GLY A 468 28.19 14.13 -13.99
CA GLY A 468 27.22 13.63 -13.03
C GLY A 468 27.80 13.11 -11.71
N VAL A 469 27.04 12.26 -11.04
CA VAL A 469 27.43 11.54 -9.81
C VAL A 469 27.67 10.08 -10.15
N VAL A 470 28.89 9.61 -9.92
CA VAL A 470 29.29 8.23 -10.17
C VAL A 470 29.45 7.48 -8.86
N VAL A 471 28.77 6.35 -8.76
CA VAL A 471 28.84 5.40 -7.64
C VAL A 471 29.62 4.18 -8.10
N ASP A 472 30.76 3.87 -7.48
CA ASP A 472 31.57 2.66 -7.73
C ASP A 472 31.26 1.62 -6.65
N LEU A 473 30.60 0.55 -7.02
CA LEU A 473 30.26 -0.59 -6.17
C LEU A 473 31.45 -1.52 -5.86
N GLY A 474 32.64 -1.19 -6.38
CA GLY A 474 33.87 -1.96 -6.17
C GLY A 474 33.98 -3.23 -7.04
N LYS A 475 32.88 -3.84 -7.39
CA LYS A 475 32.77 -5.02 -8.28
C LYS A 475 31.47 -4.98 -9.08
N ALA A 476 31.39 -5.74 -10.15
CA ALA A 476 30.16 -5.88 -10.89
C ALA A 476 29.12 -6.67 -10.04
N LEU A 477 27.97 -6.06 -9.83
CA LEU A 477 26.84 -6.62 -9.09
C LEU A 477 25.57 -6.58 -9.96
N PRO A 478 24.65 -7.53 -9.81
CA PRO A 478 23.37 -7.50 -10.50
C PRO A 478 22.47 -6.43 -9.87
N VAL A 479 22.26 -5.32 -10.58
CA VAL A 479 21.38 -4.22 -10.13
C VAL A 479 20.08 -4.31 -10.88
N SER A 480 18.95 -4.28 -10.16
CA SER A 480 17.60 -4.25 -10.75
C SER A 480 16.72 -3.16 -10.17
N ARG A 481 17.08 -2.58 -9.00
CA ARG A 481 16.25 -1.62 -8.30
C ARG A 481 17.05 -0.40 -7.87
N LEU A 482 16.37 0.73 -7.93
CA LEU A 482 16.87 2.03 -7.48
C LEU A 482 15.88 2.63 -6.48
N ARG A 483 16.41 3.19 -5.39
CA ARG A 483 15.72 4.18 -4.58
C ARG A 483 16.50 5.49 -4.64
N ILE A 484 15.82 6.57 -4.99
CA ILE A 484 16.41 7.90 -5.04
C ILE A 484 15.55 8.90 -4.26
N VAL A 485 16.21 9.78 -3.47
CA VAL A 485 15.54 10.78 -2.62
C VAL A 485 16.19 12.12 -2.85
N TRP A 486 15.41 13.14 -3.14
CA TRP A 486 15.85 14.54 -3.25
C TRP A 486 15.49 15.35 -2.00
N GLY A 487 16.07 16.53 -1.87
CA GLY A 487 15.93 17.38 -0.68
C GLY A 487 14.53 17.91 -0.44
N SER A 488 13.77 18.15 -1.51
CA SER A 488 12.39 18.63 -1.47
C SER A 488 11.70 18.30 -2.78
N ALA A 489 10.37 18.47 -2.84
CA ALA A 489 9.60 18.29 -4.07
C ALA A 489 10.06 19.24 -5.18
N GLN A 490 10.41 20.48 -4.82
CA GLN A 490 10.91 21.49 -5.76
C GLN A 490 12.31 21.18 -6.27
N ALA A 491 13.06 20.33 -5.56
CA ALA A 491 14.41 19.91 -5.94
C ALA A 491 14.43 18.66 -6.84
N VAL A 492 13.26 18.11 -7.20
CA VAL A 492 13.20 16.97 -8.12
C VAL A 492 13.41 17.45 -9.55
N PRO A 493 14.43 16.96 -10.27
CA PRO A 493 14.68 17.40 -11.64
C PRO A 493 13.59 16.92 -12.59
N LYS A 494 13.28 17.73 -13.61
CA LYS A 494 12.30 17.38 -14.64
C LYS A 494 12.76 16.23 -15.52
N SER A 495 14.07 16.17 -15.79
CA SER A 495 14.67 15.10 -16.59
C SER A 495 15.97 14.63 -15.94
N TRP A 496 16.10 13.33 -15.79
CA TRP A 496 17.31 12.70 -15.28
C TRP A 496 17.43 11.28 -15.83
N LYS A 497 18.64 10.74 -15.80
CA LYS A 497 18.90 9.38 -16.19
C LYS A 497 19.95 8.72 -15.32
N LEU A 498 19.92 7.40 -15.32
CA LEU A 498 20.99 6.55 -14.83
C LEU A 498 21.61 5.79 -15.98
N GLU A 499 22.91 5.76 -15.94
CA GLU A 499 23.71 4.90 -16.81
C GLU A 499 24.50 3.92 -15.95
N ILE A 500 24.76 2.75 -16.50
CA ILE A 500 25.53 1.70 -15.85
C ILE A 500 26.75 1.34 -16.67
N SER A 501 27.80 0.89 -15.99
CA SER A 501 29.01 0.42 -16.63
C SER A 501 29.69 -0.67 -15.77
N GLU A 502 30.37 -1.61 -16.40
CA GLU A 502 31.22 -2.59 -15.73
C GLU A 502 32.67 -2.10 -15.58
N ASP A 503 33.14 -1.23 -16.49
CA ASP A 503 34.53 -0.78 -16.58
C ASP A 503 34.76 0.72 -16.29
N GLY A 504 33.66 1.48 -16.08
CA GLY A 504 33.69 2.93 -15.84
C GLY A 504 34.00 3.76 -17.10
N LYS A 505 34.09 3.13 -18.28
CA LYS A 505 34.39 3.79 -19.56
C LYS A 505 33.25 3.63 -20.56
N ASN A 506 32.71 2.43 -20.66
CA ASN A 506 31.62 2.10 -21.58
C ASN A 506 30.31 2.17 -20.80
N TRP A 507 29.50 3.21 -21.08
CA TRP A 507 28.25 3.48 -20.38
C TRP A 507 27.05 3.07 -21.23
N LYS A 508 26.04 2.51 -20.59
CA LYS A 508 24.75 2.13 -21.19
C LYS A 508 23.63 2.80 -20.42
N ASP A 509 22.64 3.34 -21.14
CA ASP A 509 21.42 3.84 -20.51
C ASP A 509 20.72 2.68 -19.78
N TRP A 510 20.42 2.89 -18.49
CA TRP A 510 19.70 1.92 -17.67
C TRP A 510 18.27 2.41 -17.36
N LEU A 511 18.14 3.67 -16.96
CA LEU A 511 16.86 4.29 -16.66
C LEU A 511 16.87 5.73 -17.15
N LYS A 512 15.81 6.15 -17.83
CA LYS A 512 15.59 7.54 -18.22
C LYS A 512 14.22 7.98 -17.76
N VAL A 513 14.16 9.10 -17.02
CA VAL A 513 12.94 9.66 -16.47
C VAL A 513 12.76 11.07 -17.02
N ASN A 514 11.63 11.31 -17.65
CA ASN A 514 11.17 12.62 -18.07
C ASN A 514 9.84 12.89 -17.35
N LYS A 515 9.84 13.85 -16.44
CA LYS A 515 8.60 14.29 -15.78
C LYS A 515 7.92 15.33 -16.66
N THR A 516 6.71 15.06 -17.06
CA THR A 516 5.86 16.07 -17.70
C THR A 516 5.30 17.01 -16.62
N ASN A 517 5.19 18.31 -16.90
CA ASN A 517 4.67 19.33 -15.97
C ASN A 517 3.19 19.12 -15.55
N THR A 518 2.59 18.02 -15.92
CA THR A 518 1.22 17.63 -15.59
C THR A 518 1.11 16.73 -14.37
N ASP A 519 2.25 16.45 -13.71
CA ASP A 519 2.24 15.69 -12.48
C ASP A 519 1.55 16.53 -11.37
N PRO A 520 0.37 16.17 -10.86
CA PRO A 520 -0.32 16.94 -9.82
C PRO A 520 0.48 16.99 -8.50
N TYR A 521 1.68 16.44 -8.47
CA TYR A 521 2.51 16.20 -7.30
C TYR A 521 3.72 17.09 -7.17
N ASP A 522 3.60 18.37 -7.50
CA ASP A 522 4.60 19.40 -7.16
C ASP A 522 4.93 19.43 -5.64
N GLN A 523 4.17 18.72 -4.82
CA GLN A 523 4.37 18.57 -3.38
C GLN A 523 4.98 17.23 -2.97
N TRP A 524 5.32 16.37 -3.92
CA TRP A 524 5.94 15.08 -3.65
C TRP A 524 7.34 15.28 -3.05
N PRO A 525 7.70 14.55 -1.98
CA PRO A 525 8.98 14.75 -1.29
C PRO A 525 10.21 14.28 -2.06
N GLY A 526 10.07 13.94 -3.33
CA GLY A 526 11.19 13.56 -4.18
C GLY A 526 11.66 12.12 -4.00
N PHE A 527 10.81 11.24 -3.49
CA PHE A 527 11.12 9.81 -3.44
C PHE A 527 10.75 9.13 -4.74
N GLU A 528 11.67 8.35 -5.27
CA GLU A 528 11.40 7.50 -6.42
C GLU A 528 11.97 6.10 -6.19
N TYR A 529 11.23 5.10 -6.60
CA TYR A 529 11.65 3.72 -6.58
C TYR A 529 11.35 3.07 -7.93
N TYR A 530 12.34 2.48 -8.52
CA TYR A 530 12.23 1.82 -9.81
C TYR A 530 12.69 0.38 -9.70
N ALA A 531 12.03 -0.50 -10.42
CA ALA A 531 12.40 -1.89 -10.56
C ALA A 531 12.54 -2.27 -12.05
N GLY A 532 13.38 -3.23 -12.34
CA GLY A 532 13.60 -3.71 -13.69
C GLY A 532 14.29 -5.05 -13.71
N ILE A 533 14.82 -5.45 -14.86
CA ILE A 533 15.61 -6.67 -14.99
C ILE A 533 16.98 -6.51 -14.35
N GLU A 534 17.50 -7.60 -13.78
CA GLU A 534 18.84 -7.62 -13.22
C GLU A 534 19.88 -7.37 -14.32
N THR A 535 20.69 -6.34 -14.13
CA THR A 535 21.73 -5.93 -15.08
C THR A 535 23.08 -5.82 -14.35
N PRO A 536 24.15 -6.45 -14.84
CA PRO A 536 25.47 -6.33 -14.24
C PRO A 536 25.98 -4.89 -14.31
N ALA A 537 26.37 -4.32 -13.15
CA ALA A 537 26.96 -3.00 -13.06
C ALA A 537 27.99 -2.95 -11.92
N ARG A 538 29.15 -2.39 -12.18
CA ARG A 538 30.09 -1.93 -11.16
C ARG A 538 29.93 -0.46 -10.89
N PHE A 539 29.68 0.32 -11.93
CA PHE A 539 29.53 1.75 -11.84
C PHE A 539 28.09 2.15 -12.21
N VAL A 540 27.51 3.03 -11.44
CA VAL A 540 26.21 3.66 -11.74
C VAL A 540 26.41 5.16 -11.79
N ARG A 541 26.00 5.81 -12.88
CA ARG A 541 26.13 7.24 -13.07
C ARG A 541 24.77 7.92 -13.14
N TYR A 542 24.56 8.87 -12.22
CA TYR A 542 23.39 9.74 -12.23
C TYR A 542 23.68 11.00 -13.03
N LEU A 543 22.83 11.32 -13.97
CA LEU A 543 22.90 12.52 -14.82
C LEU A 543 21.54 13.22 -14.79
N GLN A 544 21.56 14.54 -14.78
CA GLN A 544 20.34 15.35 -14.85
C GLN A 544 20.52 16.47 -15.87
N GLU A 545 19.41 16.90 -16.49
CA GLU A 545 19.41 18.08 -17.34
C GLU A 545 19.33 19.34 -16.48
N PRO A 546 20.08 20.40 -16.79
CA PRO A 546 20.01 21.68 -16.08
C PRO A 546 18.60 22.26 -16.27
N ASP A 547 17.85 22.40 -15.20
CA ASP A 547 16.53 23.04 -15.19
C ASP A 547 16.50 24.39 -14.46
N GLY A 548 17.66 24.90 -14.06
CA GLY A 548 17.85 26.17 -13.36
C GLY A 548 17.63 26.09 -11.85
N ASN A 549 17.24 24.94 -11.32
CA ASN A 549 17.02 24.73 -9.88
C ASN A 549 18.27 24.12 -9.22
N GLU A 550 18.52 24.51 -7.98
CA GLU A 550 19.51 23.82 -7.15
C GLU A 550 18.96 22.45 -6.73
N ILE A 551 19.75 21.40 -6.97
CA ILE A 551 19.32 20.03 -6.71
C ILE A 551 20.12 19.46 -5.56
N TYR A 552 19.39 18.93 -4.59
CA TYR A 552 19.98 18.25 -3.44
C TYR A 552 19.59 16.78 -3.46
N LEU A 553 20.57 15.92 -3.78
CA LEU A 553 20.41 14.48 -3.67
C LEU A 553 20.65 14.05 -2.22
N ARG A 554 19.64 13.46 -1.58
CA ARG A 554 19.72 12.97 -0.20
C ARG A 554 20.08 11.51 -0.09
N GLN A 555 19.57 10.71 -1.01
CA GLN A 555 19.81 9.27 -0.99
C GLN A 555 19.85 8.69 -2.40
N LEU A 556 20.76 7.75 -2.58
CA LEU A 556 20.81 6.86 -3.73
C LEU A 556 21.11 5.46 -3.20
N SER A 557 20.16 4.55 -3.31
CA SER A 557 20.30 3.16 -2.91
C SER A 557 20.11 2.25 -4.12
N LEU A 558 20.90 1.20 -4.20
CA LEU A 558 20.93 0.25 -5.31
C LEU A 558 20.77 -1.16 -4.79
N PHE A 559 19.86 -1.91 -5.37
CA PHE A 559 19.54 -3.27 -4.94
C PHE A 559 19.55 -4.24 -6.14
N ARG A 560 19.67 -5.51 -5.77
CA ARG A 560 19.46 -6.61 -6.73
C ARG A 560 18.04 -6.66 -7.22
#